data_8cb58f2f52a46d11973b79d7af978a5f
#
_entry.id   8cb58f2f52a46d11973b79d7af978a5f
#
_cell.length_a   1.000
_cell.length_b   1.000
_cell.length_c   1.000
_cell.angle_alpha   90.00
_cell.angle_beta   90.00
_cell.angle_gamma   90.00
#
_symmetry.space_group_name_H-M   'P 1'
#
loop_
_entity.id
_entity.type
_entity.pdbx_description
1 polymer ?
#
loop_
_entity_poly.entity_id
_entity_poly.type
_entity_poly.pdbx_seq_one_letter_code
_entity_poly.pdbx_strand_id
1 'polypeptide(L)'
;MLFLTVSFGIQLAVTAYGLEEEGYACDMIVMPRGLEKSQQKELFQRILAEGQVTRYTIEDSMNFQTALPEEDVNREFCSQAGFSKAGGKYIVPISILILEESSFKAYAKEVDVDLGDYGNPQERKAILVNRDTWRVQDAETQERIIKTFDLLELKRGDRVLLSRLSGKAEAEQTFGAIRIADIVSQKPFGVSDAFGVMLVVPEQTGRAMRAAYAEKLSGEEKQSMLEEFSSLRLDTDAPDKVREILEGYHTPGLPEQVVYNDYAESQEEFEHVILIISVFSGGFIALITLICVANMFNTISTSMVLRQREFAMLQSVGMTPKGFRKMVRFESLFYALKTLLYGLPFSFVIMALLQLALGRSFDIPFQMPWLALLCVVAGVLAIVGLTMLYASAKLKKGNMIDTLKNENI
;
A
#
# COMPACT_ATOMS: atom_id res chain seq x y z
N MET A 1 12.62 -10.00 22.32
CA MET A 1 12.02 -10.91 21.35
C MET A 1 10.61 -10.49 20.95
N LEU A 2 9.61 -10.61 21.83
CA LEU A 2 8.20 -10.31 21.54
C LEU A 2 7.99 -8.89 20.97
N PHE A 3 8.63 -7.88 21.53
CA PHE A 3 8.56 -6.50 21.03
C PHE A 3 9.04 -6.38 19.57
N LEU A 4 10.16 -7.00 19.20
CA LEU A 4 10.67 -6.97 17.83
C LEU A 4 9.72 -7.66 16.86
N THR A 5 9.21 -8.84 17.23
CA THR A 5 8.32 -9.61 16.34
C THR A 5 6.97 -8.92 16.14
N VAL A 6 6.41 -8.31 17.18
CA VAL A 6 5.15 -7.55 17.08
C VAL A 6 5.35 -6.25 16.29
N SER A 7 6.42 -5.49 16.57
CA SER A 7 6.74 -4.28 15.79
C SER A 7 6.94 -4.59 14.31
N PHE A 8 7.61 -5.70 14.00
CA PHE A 8 7.78 -6.15 12.62
C PHE A 8 6.45 -6.55 11.98
N GLY A 9 5.60 -7.29 12.72
CA GLY A 9 4.27 -7.69 12.23
C GLY A 9 3.36 -6.51 11.95
N ILE A 10 3.35 -5.48 12.81
CA ILE A 10 2.61 -4.24 12.59
C ILE A 10 3.17 -3.49 11.37
N GLN A 11 4.50 -3.35 11.27
CA GLN A 11 5.12 -2.72 10.11
C GLN A 11 4.76 -3.44 8.82
N LEU A 12 4.77 -4.77 8.82
CA LEU A 12 4.40 -5.59 7.68
C LEU A 12 2.93 -5.36 7.29
N ALA A 13 2.01 -5.32 8.26
CA ALA A 13 0.59 -5.06 8.03
C ALA A 13 0.35 -3.66 7.43
N VAL A 14 1.00 -2.62 7.99
CA VAL A 14 0.92 -1.24 7.47
C VAL A 14 1.47 -1.17 6.04
N THR A 15 2.59 -1.82 5.76
CA THR A 15 3.16 -1.83 4.41
C THR A 15 2.26 -2.59 3.43
N ALA A 16 1.65 -3.71 3.86
CA ALA A 16 0.71 -4.47 3.03
C ALA A 16 -0.49 -3.62 2.62
N TYR A 17 -1.07 -2.91 3.58
CA TYR A 17 -2.20 -2.02 3.33
C TYR A 17 -1.82 -0.84 2.43
N GLY A 18 -0.69 -0.16 2.70
CA GLY A 18 -0.22 0.93 1.86
C GLY A 18 0.06 0.53 0.41
N LEU A 19 0.47 -0.73 0.17
CA LEU A 19 0.63 -1.27 -1.19
C LEU A 19 -0.71 -1.53 -1.90
N GLU A 20 -1.78 -1.83 -1.16
CA GLU A 20 -3.14 -1.88 -1.71
C GLU A 20 -3.65 -0.46 -2.00
N GLU A 21 -3.33 0.50 -1.13
CA GLU A 21 -3.76 1.89 -1.21
C GLU A 21 -3.07 2.67 -2.35
N GLU A 22 -1.82 2.36 -2.73
CA GLU A 22 -1.20 2.91 -3.94
C GLU A 22 -2.03 2.66 -5.23
N GLY A 23 -3.00 1.71 -5.17
CA GLY A 23 -4.04 1.51 -6.18
C GLY A 23 -5.16 2.55 -6.16
N TYR A 24 -5.37 3.25 -5.03
CA TYR A 24 -6.47 4.21 -4.87
C TYR A 24 -5.94 5.63 -5.06
N ALA A 25 -6.10 6.14 -6.27
CA ALA A 25 -5.60 7.46 -6.63
C ALA A 25 -6.55 8.62 -6.25
N CYS A 26 -7.56 8.38 -5.40
CA CYS A 26 -8.54 9.36 -4.91
C CYS A 26 -9.26 8.88 -3.65
N ASP A 27 -9.87 9.79 -2.90
CA ASP A 27 -10.61 9.49 -1.66
C ASP A 27 -11.91 8.72 -1.92
N MET A 28 -12.64 9.09 -2.97
CA MET A 28 -13.94 8.49 -3.28
C MET A 28 -14.15 8.31 -4.78
N ILE A 29 -14.86 7.21 -5.14
CA ILE A 29 -15.38 6.99 -6.49
C ILE A 29 -16.89 6.83 -6.41
N VAL A 30 -17.64 7.66 -7.14
CA VAL A 30 -19.11 7.65 -7.19
C VAL A 30 -19.56 7.19 -8.57
N MET A 31 -20.35 6.12 -8.62
CA MET A 31 -20.84 5.46 -9.83
C MET A 31 -22.37 5.41 -9.81
N PRO A 32 -23.08 6.36 -10.40
CA PRO A 32 -24.55 6.44 -10.38
C PRO A 32 -25.17 5.56 -11.46
N ARG A 33 -25.04 4.25 -11.32
CA ARG A 33 -25.45 3.24 -12.33
C ARG A 33 -26.97 3.18 -12.57
N GLY A 34 -27.80 3.55 -11.58
CA GLY A 34 -29.24 3.50 -11.63
C GLY A 34 -29.94 4.84 -11.94
N LEU A 35 -29.18 5.92 -12.20
CA LEU A 35 -29.71 7.25 -12.44
C LEU A 35 -29.68 7.62 -13.94
N GLU A 36 -30.68 8.36 -14.39
CA GLU A 36 -30.65 8.97 -15.71
C GLU A 36 -29.55 10.06 -15.79
N LYS A 37 -29.07 10.36 -16.99
CA LYS A 37 -27.96 11.30 -17.22
C LYS A 37 -28.18 12.68 -16.61
N SER A 38 -29.42 13.18 -16.63
CA SER A 38 -29.79 14.45 -15.98
C SER A 38 -29.59 14.41 -14.47
N GLN A 39 -30.01 13.31 -13.85
CA GLN A 39 -29.88 13.05 -12.40
C GLN A 39 -28.42 12.81 -12.02
N GLN A 40 -27.64 12.09 -12.85
CA GLN A 40 -26.18 11.92 -12.61
C GLN A 40 -25.49 13.28 -12.57
N LYS A 41 -25.81 14.16 -13.51
CA LYS A 41 -25.22 15.50 -13.57
C LYS A 41 -25.62 16.36 -12.37
N GLU A 42 -26.87 16.29 -11.94
CA GLU A 42 -27.37 16.99 -10.75
C GLU A 42 -26.65 16.49 -9.48
N LEU A 43 -26.53 15.17 -9.33
CA LEU A 43 -25.78 14.55 -8.23
C LEU A 43 -24.32 15.06 -8.18
N PHE A 44 -23.61 15.00 -9.32
CA PHE A 44 -22.23 15.46 -9.39
C PHE A 44 -22.08 16.94 -9.07
N GLN A 45 -22.97 17.78 -9.61
CA GLN A 45 -22.97 19.21 -9.30
C GLN A 45 -23.20 19.47 -7.81
N ARG A 46 -24.10 18.75 -7.17
CA ARG A 46 -24.35 18.83 -5.74
C ARG A 46 -23.13 18.43 -4.93
N ILE A 47 -22.50 17.31 -5.24
CA ILE A 47 -21.26 16.85 -4.58
C ILE A 47 -20.16 17.90 -4.73
N LEU A 48 -19.94 18.41 -5.94
CA LEU A 48 -18.90 19.41 -6.21
C LEU A 48 -19.16 20.76 -5.50
N ALA A 49 -20.43 21.13 -5.29
CA ALA A 49 -20.79 22.38 -4.60
C ALA A 49 -20.74 22.28 -3.07
N GLU A 50 -21.20 21.16 -2.50
CA GLU A 50 -21.40 20.99 -1.07
C GLU A 50 -20.28 20.14 -0.40
N GLY A 51 -19.61 19.28 -1.16
CA GLY A 51 -18.68 18.27 -0.66
C GLY A 51 -17.26 18.77 -0.37
N GLN A 52 -16.97 20.05 -0.47
CA GLN A 52 -15.60 20.61 -0.28
C GLN A 52 -14.54 19.85 -1.09
N VAL A 53 -14.87 19.57 -2.35
CA VAL A 53 -14.02 18.81 -3.27
C VAL A 53 -12.79 19.62 -3.66
N THR A 54 -11.61 19.06 -3.47
CA THR A 54 -10.32 19.70 -3.77
C THR A 54 -9.81 19.36 -5.18
N ARG A 55 -10.02 18.11 -5.60
CA ARG A 55 -9.72 17.62 -6.95
C ARG A 55 -10.80 16.66 -7.39
N TYR A 56 -11.06 16.62 -8.69
CA TYR A 56 -11.99 15.65 -9.24
C TYR A 56 -11.72 15.32 -10.69
N THR A 57 -12.24 14.17 -11.12
CA THR A 57 -12.34 13.76 -12.52
C THR A 57 -13.72 13.13 -12.75
N ILE A 58 -14.43 13.62 -13.79
CA ILE A 58 -15.64 12.99 -14.28
C ILE A 58 -15.26 12.25 -15.56
N GLU A 59 -15.45 10.93 -15.55
CA GLU A 59 -15.03 10.07 -16.64
C GLU A 59 -16.09 9.03 -16.98
N ASP A 60 -16.03 8.56 -18.21
CA ASP A 60 -16.72 7.37 -18.74
C ASP A 60 -15.69 6.55 -19.51
N SER A 61 -15.94 5.30 -19.78
CA SER A 61 -14.99 4.44 -20.48
C SER A 61 -15.62 3.53 -21.52
N MET A 62 -14.82 3.17 -22.52
CA MET A 62 -15.12 2.14 -23.51
C MET A 62 -13.91 1.22 -23.65
N ASN A 63 -14.15 -0.09 -23.63
CA ASN A 63 -13.09 -1.08 -23.74
C ASN A 63 -13.06 -1.75 -25.10
N PHE A 64 -11.90 -1.77 -25.72
CA PHE A 64 -11.60 -2.37 -27.01
C PHE A 64 -10.34 -3.23 -26.93
N GLN A 65 -9.96 -3.77 -28.06
CA GLN A 65 -8.66 -4.38 -28.29
C GLN A 65 -8.09 -3.90 -29.63
N THR A 66 -6.79 -4.02 -29.77
CA THR A 66 -6.07 -3.76 -31.02
C THR A 66 -5.05 -4.85 -31.28
N ALA A 67 -4.79 -5.14 -32.57
CA ALA A 67 -3.75 -6.08 -32.98
C ALA A 67 -2.54 -5.28 -33.46
N LEU A 68 -1.49 -5.21 -32.64
CA LEU A 68 -0.26 -4.46 -32.92
C LEU A 68 0.90 -5.40 -33.31
N PRO A 69 1.73 -5.03 -34.31
CA PRO A 69 2.95 -5.77 -34.62
C PRO A 69 3.97 -5.67 -33.48
N GLU A 70 4.95 -6.57 -33.45
CA GLU A 70 5.95 -6.62 -32.38
C GLU A 70 6.83 -5.35 -32.27
N GLU A 71 6.95 -4.58 -33.35
CA GLU A 71 7.71 -3.35 -33.41
C GLU A 71 7.00 -2.16 -32.73
N ASP A 72 5.66 -2.24 -32.58
CA ASP A 72 4.83 -1.17 -32.01
C ASP A 72 4.52 -1.38 -30.53
N VAL A 73 5.04 -2.46 -29.92
CA VAL A 73 4.76 -2.81 -28.53
C VAL A 73 6.04 -3.05 -27.72
N ASN A 74 6.00 -2.73 -26.46
CA ASN A 74 7.01 -3.19 -25.51
C ASN A 74 6.83 -4.68 -25.24
N ARG A 75 7.76 -5.51 -25.76
CA ARG A 75 7.67 -6.98 -25.68
C ARG A 75 7.71 -7.49 -24.26
N GLU A 76 8.52 -6.88 -23.39
CA GLU A 76 8.62 -7.28 -21.98
C GLU A 76 7.28 -7.01 -21.29
N PHE A 77 6.71 -5.83 -21.45
CA PHE A 77 5.39 -5.50 -20.93
C PHE A 77 4.33 -6.49 -21.39
N CYS A 78 4.21 -6.74 -22.70
CA CYS A 78 3.23 -7.66 -23.26
C CYS A 78 3.39 -9.09 -22.74
N SER A 79 4.63 -9.53 -22.49
CA SER A 79 4.91 -10.84 -21.90
C SER A 79 4.49 -10.91 -20.43
N GLN A 80 4.80 -9.90 -19.65
CA GLN A 80 4.42 -9.82 -18.23
C GLN A 80 2.89 -9.67 -18.06
N ALA A 81 2.24 -8.89 -18.92
CA ALA A 81 0.80 -8.72 -18.93
C ALA A 81 0.04 -9.96 -19.46
N GLY A 82 0.74 -10.95 -20.01
CA GLY A 82 0.14 -12.17 -20.55
C GLY A 82 -0.69 -11.95 -21.82
N PHE A 83 -0.37 -10.92 -22.61
CA PHE A 83 -1.13 -10.65 -23.84
C PHE A 83 -0.92 -11.74 -24.89
N SER A 84 -2.02 -12.20 -25.47
CA SER A 84 -2.01 -13.25 -26.50
C SER A 84 -1.48 -12.73 -27.84
N LYS A 85 -0.93 -13.64 -28.65
CA LYS A 85 -0.56 -13.36 -30.06
C LYS A 85 -1.51 -14.06 -31.02
N ALA A 86 -1.92 -13.33 -32.03
CA ALA A 86 -2.68 -13.88 -33.17
C ALA A 86 -2.09 -13.33 -34.47
N GLY A 87 -1.82 -14.23 -35.44
CA GLY A 87 -1.26 -13.81 -36.74
C GLY A 87 0.08 -13.04 -36.68
N GLY A 88 0.91 -13.29 -35.66
CA GLY A 88 2.17 -12.57 -35.48
C GLY A 88 2.05 -11.18 -34.81
N LYS A 89 0.86 -10.80 -34.38
CA LYS A 89 0.58 -9.53 -33.70
C LYS A 89 0.16 -9.80 -32.26
N TYR A 90 0.50 -8.87 -31.35
CA TYR A 90 -0.03 -8.87 -29.99
C TYR A 90 -1.45 -8.32 -29.96
N ILE A 91 -2.34 -8.99 -29.24
CA ILE A 91 -3.70 -8.51 -28.97
C ILE A 91 -3.64 -7.71 -27.68
N VAL A 92 -3.68 -6.39 -27.82
CA VAL A 92 -3.53 -5.43 -26.70
C VAL A 92 -4.89 -4.87 -26.33
N PRO A 93 -5.32 -5.01 -25.06
CA PRO A 93 -6.51 -4.34 -24.55
C PRO A 93 -6.31 -2.81 -24.57
N ILE A 94 -7.34 -2.09 -25.02
CA ILE A 94 -7.36 -0.62 -25.08
C ILE A 94 -8.55 -0.13 -24.25
N SER A 95 -8.29 0.70 -23.27
CA SER A 95 -9.30 1.46 -22.55
C SER A 95 -9.36 2.88 -23.08
N ILE A 96 -10.50 3.28 -23.64
CA ILE A 96 -10.74 4.67 -24.04
C ILE A 96 -11.43 5.35 -22.89
N LEU A 97 -10.70 6.25 -22.22
CA LEU A 97 -11.19 7.08 -21.14
C LEU A 97 -11.77 8.37 -21.72
N ILE A 98 -13.04 8.60 -21.49
CA ILE A 98 -13.78 9.76 -21.97
C ILE A 98 -13.90 10.72 -20.82
N LEU A 99 -13.18 11.84 -20.86
CA LEU A 99 -13.25 12.85 -19.80
C LEU A 99 -14.30 13.92 -20.13
N GLU A 100 -15.09 14.27 -19.14
CA GLU A 100 -15.97 15.46 -19.20
C GLU A 100 -15.13 16.72 -19.47
N GLU A 101 -15.72 17.71 -20.12
CA GLU A 101 -14.99 18.86 -20.67
C GLU A 101 -14.09 19.58 -19.64
N SER A 102 -14.58 19.75 -18.41
CA SER A 102 -13.82 20.37 -17.32
C SER A 102 -12.62 19.52 -16.90
N SER A 103 -12.84 18.21 -16.74
CA SER A 103 -11.83 17.23 -16.37
C SER A 103 -10.78 17.07 -17.49
N PHE A 104 -11.20 17.08 -18.75
CA PHE A 104 -10.27 17.03 -19.88
C PHE A 104 -9.37 18.27 -19.96
N LYS A 105 -9.93 19.46 -19.76
CA LYS A 105 -9.16 20.72 -19.72
C LYS A 105 -8.16 20.75 -18.57
N ALA A 106 -8.57 20.28 -17.38
CA ALA A 106 -7.69 20.20 -16.22
C ALA A 106 -6.53 19.23 -16.49
N TYR A 107 -6.83 18.04 -17.00
CA TYR A 107 -5.84 17.03 -17.36
C TYR A 107 -4.88 17.50 -18.45
N ALA A 108 -5.39 18.05 -19.56
CA ALA A 108 -4.56 18.56 -20.65
C ALA A 108 -3.58 19.65 -20.17
N LYS A 109 -4.00 20.52 -19.27
CA LYS A 109 -3.15 21.51 -18.62
C LYS A 109 -2.07 20.88 -17.74
N GLU A 110 -2.41 19.80 -17.01
CA GLU A 110 -1.49 19.11 -16.12
C GLU A 110 -0.36 18.40 -16.92
N VAL A 111 -0.70 17.85 -18.10
CA VAL A 111 0.23 17.13 -18.96
C VAL A 111 0.81 17.97 -20.11
N ASP A 112 0.58 19.29 -20.12
CA ASP A 112 1.06 20.27 -21.10
C ASP A 112 0.69 19.93 -22.55
N VAL A 113 -0.59 19.60 -22.78
CA VAL A 113 -1.15 19.27 -24.09
C VAL A 113 -2.02 20.41 -24.64
N ASP A 114 -1.86 20.72 -25.95
CA ASP A 114 -2.64 21.78 -26.61
C ASP A 114 -4.07 21.31 -26.91
N LEU A 115 -5.04 22.00 -26.30
CA LEU A 115 -6.46 21.72 -26.50
C LEU A 115 -6.94 21.95 -27.95
N GLY A 116 -6.25 22.81 -28.72
CA GLY A 116 -6.61 23.11 -30.11
C GLY A 116 -6.62 21.89 -31.03
N ASP A 117 -5.80 20.90 -30.70
CA ASP A 117 -5.72 19.64 -31.45
C ASP A 117 -6.97 18.76 -31.28
N TYR A 118 -7.80 18.97 -30.26
CA TYR A 118 -8.95 18.12 -29.88
C TYR A 118 -10.31 18.75 -30.21
N GLY A 119 -10.33 19.90 -30.88
CA GLY A 119 -11.56 20.65 -31.18
C GLY A 119 -12.49 19.99 -32.20
N ASN A 120 -12.01 19.01 -32.98
CA ASN A 120 -12.81 18.31 -34.00
C ASN A 120 -13.09 16.85 -33.61
N PRO A 121 -14.29 16.49 -33.12
CA PRO A 121 -14.64 15.11 -32.72
C PRO A 121 -14.53 14.08 -33.83
N GLN A 122 -14.67 14.49 -35.13
CA GLN A 122 -14.61 13.58 -36.27
C GLN A 122 -13.20 13.07 -36.54
N GLU A 123 -12.17 13.79 -36.14
CA GLU A 123 -10.79 13.35 -36.32
C GLU A 123 -10.37 12.24 -35.35
N ARG A 124 -11.15 12.00 -34.32
CA ARG A 124 -10.94 10.95 -33.30
C ARG A 124 -9.51 10.96 -32.76
N LYS A 125 -9.07 12.11 -32.29
CA LYS A 125 -7.74 12.27 -31.68
C LYS A 125 -7.77 11.88 -30.20
N ALA A 126 -6.70 11.21 -29.73
CA ALA A 126 -6.55 10.79 -28.34
C ALA A 126 -5.16 11.13 -27.80
N ILE A 127 -5.09 11.30 -26.51
CA ILE A 127 -3.85 11.30 -25.73
C ILE A 127 -3.56 9.85 -25.34
N LEU A 128 -2.38 9.33 -25.70
CA LEU A 128 -1.91 8.03 -25.25
C LEU A 128 -1.18 8.20 -23.90
N VAL A 129 -1.69 7.56 -22.86
CA VAL A 129 -0.95 7.40 -21.60
C VAL A 129 -0.02 6.20 -21.77
N ASN A 130 1.26 6.48 -22.06
CA ASN A 130 2.22 5.45 -22.49
C ASN A 130 3.14 4.95 -21.39
N ARG A 131 2.81 5.22 -20.13
CA ARG A 131 3.62 4.74 -19.00
C ARG A 131 2.72 4.16 -17.93
N ASP A 132 3.11 2.98 -17.44
CA ASP A 132 2.45 2.36 -16.30
C ASP A 132 3.44 1.60 -15.44
N THR A 133 3.09 1.42 -14.18
CA THR A 133 3.92 0.75 -13.18
C THR A 133 3.24 -0.54 -12.74
N TRP A 134 3.91 -1.65 -12.97
CA TRP A 134 3.37 -2.99 -12.71
C TRP A 134 4.26 -3.75 -11.73
N ARG A 135 3.62 -4.62 -10.95
CA ARG A 135 4.33 -5.65 -10.19
C ARG A 135 4.61 -6.83 -11.11
N VAL A 136 5.87 -7.06 -11.38
CA VAL A 136 6.31 -8.13 -12.28
C VAL A 136 7.26 -9.08 -11.54
N GLN A 137 7.29 -10.33 -11.98
CA GLN A 137 8.25 -11.29 -11.45
C GLN A 137 9.58 -11.13 -12.19
N ASP A 138 10.64 -10.82 -11.45
CA ASP A 138 11.99 -10.75 -12.01
C ASP A 138 12.42 -12.14 -12.50
N ALA A 139 12.92 -12.21 -13.72
CA ALA A 139 13.24 -13.47 -14.36
C ALA A 139 14.45 -14.20 -13.73
N GLU A 140 15.37 -13.45 -13.10
CA GLU A 140 16.60 -14.01 -12.53
C GLU A 140 16.41 -14.36 -11.04
N THR A 141 15.81 -13.43 -10.27
CA THR A 141 15.67 -13.60 -8.81
C THR A 141 14.39 -14.29 -8.41
N GLN A 142 13.39 -14.39 -9.31
CA GLN A 142 12.03 -14.86 -9.03
C GLN A 142 11.30 -14.00 -7.97
N GLU A 143 11.86 -12.86 -7.61
CA GLU A 143 11.23 -11.90 -6.72
C GLU A 143 10.26 -11.01 -7.50
N ARG A 144 9.18 -10.60 -6.85
CA ARG A 144 8.28 -9.61 -7.43
C ARG A 144 8.85 -8.22 -7.19
N ILE A 145 9.03 -7.48 -8.27
CA ILE A 145 9.55 -6.12 -8.28
C ILE A 145 8.54 -5.17 -8.92
N ILE A 146 8.57 -3.93 -8.49
CA ILE A 146 7.80 -2.85 -9.13
C ILE A 146 8.63 -2.33 -10.29
N LYS A 147 8.08 -2.44 -11.50
CA LYS A 147 8.74 -1.98 -12.72
C LYS A 147 7.84 -1.07 -13.53
N THR A 148 8.39 0.05 -13.97
CA THR A 148 7.71 1.01 -14.85
C THR A 148 8.04 0.67 -16.30
N PHE A 149 7.01 0.60 -17.13
CA PHE A 149 7.12 0.32 -18.56
C PHE A 149 6.60 1.50 -19.38
N ASP A 150 7.28 1.80 -20.48
CA ASP A 150 6.63 2.44 -21.61
C ASP A 150 5.87 1.33 -22.36
N LEU A 151 4.56 1.50 -22.56
CA LEU A 151 3.66 0.40 -22.95
C LEU A 151 3.76 0.05 -24.45
N LEU A 152 3.79 1.10 -25.28
CA LEU A 152 3.79 1.01 -26.73
C LEU A 152 4.94 1.83 -27.35
N GLU A 153 5.43 1.41 -28.53
CA GLU A 153 6.44 2.11 -29.32
C GLU A 153 5.81 3.03 -30.40
N LEU A 154 4.60 3.50 -30.15
CA LEU A 154 3.84 4.37 -31.06
C LEU A 154 4.33 5.81 -31.03
N LYS A 155 4.09 6.55 -32.11
CA LYS A 155 4.46 7.96 -32.29
C LYS A 155 3.22 8.84 -32.48
N ARG A 156 3.40 10.14 -32.24
CA ARG A 156 2.38 11.14 -32.58
C ARG A 156 2.01 11.02 -34.06
N GLY A 157 0.72 10.97 -34.37
CA GLY A 157 0.17 10.81 -35.69
C GLY A 157 -0.22 9.38 -36.06
N ASP A 158 0.27 8.38 -35.34
CA ASP A 158 -0.06 6.98 -35.60
C ASP A 158 -1.55 6.72 -35.35
N ARG A 159 -2.06 5.65 -35.99
CA ARG A 159 -3.45 5.26 -35.89
C ARG A 159 -3.56 3.86 -35.29
N VAL A 160 -4.39 3.74 -34.28
CA VAL A 160 -4.69 2.49 -33.61
C VAL A 160 -6.09 2.03 -34.10
N LEU A 161 -6.15 0.83 -34.64
CA LEU A 161 -7.41 0.19 -35.07
C LEU A 161 -8.09 -0.41 -33.84
N LEU A 162 -9.34 -0.07 -33.60
CA LEU A 162 -10.14 -0.56 -32.49
C LEU A 162 -11.04 -1.70 -32.95
N SER A 163 -10.92 -2.82 -32.27
CA SER A 163 -11.72 -4.03 -32.51
C SER A 163 -12.49 -4.41 -31.25
N ARG A 164 -13.48 -5.27 -31.38
CA ARG A 164 -14.25 -5.77 -30.24
C ARG A 164 -13.36 -6.61 -29.32
N LEU A 165 -13.56 -6.46 -28.03
CA LEU A 165 -12.98 -7.35 -27.01
C LEU A 165 -13.75 -8.68 -27.08
N SER A 166 -13.25 -9.66 -27.83
CA SER A 166 -13.84 -11.00 -27.94
C SER A 166 -12.80 -12.06 -27.59
N GLY A 167 -13.16 -12.97 -26.68
CA GLY A 167 -12.32 -14.13 -26.34
C GLY A 167 -12.24 -15.22 -27.44
N LYS A 168 -12.86 -15.01 -28.60
CA LYS A 168 -12.81 -15.94 -29.71
C LYS A 168 -12.23 -15.25 -30.95
N ALA A 169 -11.21 -15.85 -31.54
CA ALA A 169 -10.46 -15.36 -32.70
C ALA A 169 -11.26 -15.32 -34.04
N GLU A 170 -12.58 -15.42 -34.04
CA GLU A 170 -13.41 -15.44 -35.23
C GLU A 170 -14.05 -14.06 -35.49
N ALA A 171 -13.73 -13.50 -36.65
CA ALA A 171 -14.24 -12.27 -37.25
C ALA A 171 -14.14 -11.02 -36.33
N GLU A 172 -12.94 -10.44 -36.25
CA GLU A 172 -12.74 -9.13 -35.63
C GLU A 172 -13.63 -8.07 -36.29
N GLN A 173 -14.68 -7.65 -35.59
CA GLN A 173 -15.46 -6.49 -36.01
C GLN A 173 -14.62 -5.23 -35.70
N THR A 174 -14.05 -4.64 -36.76
CA THR A 174 -13.30 -3.37 -36.62
C THR A 174 -14.28 -2.22 -36.53
N PHE A 175 -14.16 -1.46 -35.44
CA PHE A 175 -15.00 -0.28 -35.19
C PHE A 175 -14.49 0.98 -35.89
N GLY A 176 -13.18 1.10 -36.07
CA GLY A 176 -12.53 2.24 -36.73
C GLY A 176 -11.15 2.49 -36.15
N ALA A 177 -10.53 3.58 -36.59
CA ALA A 177 -9.23 3.99 -36.07
C ALA A 177 -9.35 5.23 -35.18
N ILE A 178 -8.48 5.30 -34.18
CA ILE A 178 -8.23 6.48 -33.38
C ILE A 178 -6.80 6.97 -33.64
N ARG A 179 -6.59 8.28 -33.73
CA ARG A 179 -5.28 8.89 -34.00
C ARG A 179 -4.64 9.33 -32.68
N ILE A 180 -3.39 8.96 -32.48
CA ILE A 180 -2.56 9.44 -31.35
C ILE A 180 -2.13 10.87 -31.65
N ALA A 181 -2.69 11.84 -30.96
CA ALA A 181 -2.28 13.24 -31.07
C ALA A 181 -1.13 13.58 -30.14
N ASP A 182 -1.18 13.09 -28.91
CA ASP A 182 -0.18 13.28 -27.88
C ASP A 182 0.16 12.01 -27.15
N ILE A 183 1.37 11.94 -26.59
CA ILE A 183 1.86 10.83 -25.77
C ILE A 183 2.36 11.41 -24.46
N VAL A 184 1.82 10.91 -23.34
CA VAL A 184 2.12 11.37 -21.99
C VAL A 184 2.45 10.20 -21.07
N SER A 185 3.02 10.50 -19.91
CA SER A 185 3.38 9.49 -18.92
C SER A 185 2.42 9.45 -17.75
N GLN A 186 1.64 10.51 -17.53
CA GLN A 186 0.79 10.69 -16.36
C GLN A 186 -0.65 10.33 -16.68
N LYS A 187 -1.29 9.56 -15.79
CA LYS A 187 -2.71 9.24 -15.85
C LYS A 187 -3.56 10.42 -15.36
N PRO A 188 -4.82 10.55 -15.80
CA PRO A 188 -5.76 11.50 -15.20
C PRO A 188 -5.94 11.23 -13.70
N PHE A 189 -6.24 12.29 -12.95
CA PHE A 189 -6.43 12.20 -11.51
C PHE A 189 -7.50 11.14 -11.14
N GLY A 190 -7.19 10.35 -10.12
CA GLY A 190 -8.07 9.32 -9.59
C GLY A 190 -8.17 8.04 -10.45
N VAL A 191 -7.58 8.01 -11.63
CA VAL A 191 -7.63 6.84 -12.52
C VAL A 191 -6.39 5.98 -12.33
N SER A 192 -6.53 4.90 -11.57
CA SER A 192 -5.46 3.92 -11.33
C SER A 192 -5.56 2.70 -12.25
N ASP A 193 -6.78 2.21 -12.48
CA ASP A 193 -7.03 0.92 -13.10
C ASP A 193 -7.49 1.07 -14.56
N ALA A 194 -6.52 1.09 -15.48
CA ALA A 194 -6.83 0.91 -16.88
C ALA A 194 -6.72 -0.57 -17.26
N PHE A 195 -7.75 -1.10 -17.90
CA PHE A 195 -7.66 -2.41 -18.52
C PHE A 195 -6.82 -2.33 -19.79
N GLY A 196 -5.52 -2.53 -19.68
CA GLY A 196 -4.59 -2.43 -20.81
C GLY A 196 -4.03 -1.01 -21.02
N VAL A 197 -3.89 -0.61 -22.29
CA VAL A 197 -3.37 0.69 -22.67
C VAL A 197 -4.48 1.75 -22.65
N MET A 198 -4.22 2.91 -22.05
CA MET A 198 -5.19 3.99 -21.89
C MET A 198 -5.07 5.03 -22.99
N LEU A 199 -6.18 5.32 -23.65
CA LEU A 199 -6.35 6.43 -24.60
C LEU A 199 -7.36 7.43 -24.02
N VAL A 200 -6.96 8.67 -23.79
CA VAL A 200 -7.82 9.71 -23.22
C VAL A 200 -8.40 10.58 -24.33
N VAL A 201 -9.72 10.78 -24.31
CA VAL A 201 -10.43 11.61 -25.29
C VAL A 201 -11.39 12.58 -24.57
N PRO A 202 -11.69 13.76 -25.17
CA PRO A 202 -12.72 14.63 -24.65
C PRO A 202 -14.13 14.04 -24.86
N GLU A 203 -15.08 14.48 -24.05
CA GLU A 203 -16.47 13.99 -24.04
C GLU A 203 -17.13 14.01 -25.42
N GLN A 204 -16.95 15.08 -26.19
CA GLN A 204 -17.53 15.20 -27.52
C GLN A 204 -17.00 14.13 -28.50
N THR A 205 -15.70 13.84 -28.45
CA THR A 205 -15.08 12.78 -29.25
C THR A 205 -15.59 11.41 -28.80
N GLY A 206 -15.66 11.15 -27.50
CA GLY A 206 -16.21 9.91 -26.93
C GLY A 206 -17.64 9.66 -27.36
N ARG A 207 -18.52 10.66 -27.31
CA ARG A 207 -19.91 10.55 -27.79
C ARG A 207 -20.01 10.27 -29.28
N ALA A 208 -19.22 10.99 -30.08
CA ALA A 208 -19.21 10.76 -31.54
C ALA A 208 -18.73 9.34 -31.88
N MET A 209 -17.71 8.84 -31.17
CA MET A 209 -17.23 7.47 -31.33
C MET A 209 -18.28 6.46 -30.90
N ARG A 210 -18.91 6.64 -29.74
CA ARG A 210 -19.95 5.75 -29.19
C ARG A 210 -21.13 5.64 -30.15
N ALA A 211 -21.62 6.75 -30.68
CA ALA A 211 -22.68 6.78 -31.67
C ALA A 211 -22.31 6.01 -32.96
N ALA A 212 -21.12 6.28 -33.53
CA ALA A 212 -20.63 5.61 -34.72
C ALA A 212 -20.40 4.11 -34.52
N TYR A 213 -20.02 3.67 -33.32
CA TYR A 213 -19.84 2.26 -33.01
C TYR A 213 -21.17 1.54 -32.78
N ALA A 214 -22.13 2.21 -32.13
CA ALA A 214 -23.48 1.68 -31.96
C ALA A 214 -24.23 1.40 -33.27
N GLU A 215 -23.94 2.15 -34.35
CA GLU A 215 -24.48 1.88 -35.68
C GLU A 215 -24.06 0.52 -36.26
N LYS A 216 -22.90 0.00 -35.80
CA LYS A 216 -22.37 -1.29 -36.25
C LYS A 216 -22.85 -2.47 -35.40
N LEU A 217 -23.60 -2.21 -34.36
CA LEU A 217 -24.09 -3.17 -33.39
C LEU A 217 -25.62 -3.32 -33.52
N SER A 218 -26.17 -4.42 -32.99
CA SER A 218 -27.61 -4.68 -32.95
C SER A 218 -28.04 -5.22 -31.59
N GLY A 219 -29.35 -5.08 -31.31
CA GLY A 219 -29.93 -5.61 -30.07
C GLY A 219 -29.36 -5.02 -28.79
N GLU A 220 -29.14 -5.86 -27.78
CA GLU A 220 -28.62 -5.46 -26.45
C GLU A 220 -27.23 -4.85 -26.53
N GLU A 221 -26.40 -5.29 -27.46
CA GLU A 221 -25.03 -4.74 -27.61
C GLU A 221 -25.04 -3.27 -28.04
N LYS A 222 -26.01 -2.91 -28.94
CA LYS A 222 -26.18 -1.52 -29.31
C LYS A 222 -26.65 -0.67 -28.15
N GLN A 223 -27.58 -1.17 -27.36
CA GLN A 223 -28.09 -0.49 -26.20
C GLN A 223 -26.98 -0.29 -25.15
N SER A 224 -26.24 -1.34 -24.82
CA SER A 224 -25.10 -1.26 -23.89
C SER A 224 -24.01 -0.29 -24.38
N MET A 225 -23.73 -0.22 -25.67
CA MET A 225 -22.77 0.74 -26.20
C MET A 225 -23.26 2.18 -26.08
N LEU A 226 -24.57 2.43 -26.16
CA LEU A 226 -25.16 3.78 -26.03
C LEU A 226 -25.33 4.23 -24.58
N GLU A 227 -25.31 3.30 -23.63
CA GLU A 227 -25.35 3.64 -22.22
C GLU A 227 -24.04 4.34 -21.81
N GLU A 228 -24.17 5.55 -21.25
CA GLU A 228 -23.07 6.34 -20.72
C GLU A 228 -23.05 6.17 -19.20
N PHE A 229 -21.99 5.56 -18.69
CA PHE A 229 -21.78 5.39 -17.24
C PHE A 229 -20.69 6.35 -16.77
N SER A 230 -21.10 7.57 -16.43
CA SER A 230 -20.15 8.52 -15.87
C SER A 230 -19.83 8.16 -14.42
N SER A 231 -18.56 8.18 -14.08
CA SER A 231 -18.05 8.06 -12.70
C SER A 231 -17.43 9.37 -12.27
N LEU A 232 -17.64 9.76 -11.02
CA LEU A 232 -16.97 10.87 -10.40
C LEU A 232 -15.91 10.34 -9.44
N ARG A 233 -14.66 10.70 -9.66
CA ARG A 233 -13.52 10.44 -8.79
C ARG A 233 -13.14 11.74 -8.13
N LEU A 234 -12.97 11.76 -6.81
CA LEU A 234 -12.75 13.00 -6.08
C LEU A 234 -11.86 12.81 -4.84
N ASP A 235 -11.13 13.90 -4.51
CA ASP A 235 -10.57 14.14 -3.19
C ASP A 235 -11.42 15.20 -2.48
N THR A 236 -11.65 15.05 -1.18
CA THR A 236 -12.49 15.94 -0.41
C THR A 236 -11.98 16.13 1.02
N ASP A 237 -12.07 17.36 1.51
CA ASP A 237 -11.82 17.70 2.92
C ASP A 237 -13.03 17.43 3.82
N ALA A 238 -14.17 16.98 3.24
CA ALA A 238 -15.41 16.71 3.98
C ALA A 238 -16.11 15.43 3.49
N PRO A 239 -15.50 14.24 3.66
CA PRO A 239 -16.05 12.98 3.19
C PRO A 239 -17.44 12.68 3.77
N ASP A 240 -17.72 13.05 5.04
CA ASP A 240 -19.02 12.87 5.69
C ASP A 240 -20.15 13.58 4.94
N LYS A 241 -19.91 14.78 4.42
CA LYS A 241 -20.92 15.51 3.63
C LYS A 241 -21.22 14.82 2.31
N VAL A 242 -20.18 14.25 1.68
CA VAL A 242 -20.39 13.50 0.45
C VAL A 242 -21.19 12.23 0.74
N ARG A 243 -20.90 11.53 1.83
CA ARG A 243 -21.71 10.36 2.30
C ARG A 243 -23.17 10.75 2.53
N GLU A 244 -23.43 11.82 3.25
CA GLU A 244 -24.80 12.32 3.51
C GLU A 244 -25.57 12.58 2.21
N ILE A 245 -24.91 13.17 1.21
CA ILE A 245 -25.51 13.39 -0.11
C ILE A 245 -25.84 12.05 -0.79
N LEU A 246 -24.92 11.09 -0.73
CA LEU A 246 -25.07 9.76 -1.37
C LEU A 246 -26.14 8.92 -0.69
N GLU A 247 -26.24 8.94 0.64
CA GLU A 247 -27.30 8.28 1.42
C GLU A 247 -28.70 8.74 1.02
N GLY A 248 -28.86 9.98 0.58
CA GLY A 248 -30.12 10.50 0.06
C GLY A 248 -30.62 9.78 -1.21
N TYR A 249 -29.78 9.03 -1.88
CA TYR A 249 -30.12 8.21 -3.06
C TYR A 249 -30.32 6.71 -2.72
N HIS A 250 -30.15 6.34 -1.45
CA HIS A 250 -30.40 4.97 -1.00
C HIS A 250 -31.88 4.81 -0.65
N THR A 251 -32.59 3.95 -1.36
CA THR A 251 -33.98 3.60 -1.07
C THR A 251 -34.03 2.16 -0.58
N PRO A 252 -34.41 1.89 0.69
CA PRO A 252 -34.49 0.53 1.21
C PRO A 252 -35.42 -0.36 0.38
N GLY A 253 -34.92 -1.52 -0.05
CA GLY A 253 -35.69 -2.51 -0.82
C GLY A 253 -35.66 -2.32 -2.34
N LEU A 254 -34.98 -1.29 -2.85
CA LEU A 254 -34.70 -1.14 -4.28
C LEU A 254 -33.20 -1.40 -4.56
N PRO A 255 -32.84 -1.75 -5.81
CA PRO A 255 -31.43 -1.82 -6.21
C PRO A 255 -30.74 -0.48 -5.96
N GLU A 256 -29.46 -0.54 -5.57
CA GLU A 256 -28.66 0.66 -5.38
C GLU A 256 -28.57 1.47 -6.66
N GLN A 257 -29.08 2.70 -6.60
CA GLN A 257 -29.04 3.62 -7.75
C GLN A 257 -27.65 4.27 -7.89
N VAL A 258 -26.95 4.43 -6.76
CA VAL A 258 -25.61 4.99 -6.72
C VAL A 258 -24.70 4.03 -5.94
N VAL A 259 -23.72 3.48 -6.64
CA VAL A 259 -22.65 2.69 -6.02
C VAL A 259 -21.47 3.64 -5.79
N TYR A 260 -20.85 3.57 -4.62
CA TYR A 260 -19.65 4.34 -4.34
C TYR A 260 -18.63 3.52 -3.57
N ASN A 261 -17.37 3.84 -3.78
CA ASN A 261 -16.27 3.32 -3.00
C ASN A 261 -15.69 4.49 -2.20
N ASP A 262 -15.62 4.33 -0.90
CA ASP A 262 -15.05 5.31 0.04
C ASP A 262 -13.72 4.75 0.56
N TYR A 263 -12.65 5.21 -0.04
CA TYR A 263 -11.30 4.81 0.34
C TYR A 263 -10.79 5.57 1.56
N ALA A 264 -11.27 6.81 1.76
CA ALA A 264 -10.94 7.59 2.95
C ALA A 264 -11.48 6.91 4.22
N GLU A 265 -12.73 6.40 4.21
CA GLU A 265 -13.29 5.64 5.33
C GLU A 265 -12.50 4.34 5.58
N SER A 266 -12.18 3.62 4.50
CA SER A 266 -11.39 2.37 4.60
C SER A 266 -10.02 2.62 5.24
N GLN A 267 -9.39 3.75 4.93
CA GLN A 267 -8.11 4.15 5.51
C GLN A 267 -8.26 4.50 7.00
N GLU A 268 -9.28 5.29 7.37
CA GLU A 268 -9.56 5.61 8.78
C GLU A 268 -9.85 4.33 9.60
N GLU A 269 -10.66 3.43 9.08
CA GLU A 269 -10.95 2.14 9.73
C GLU A 269 -9.69 1.31 9.95
N PHE A 270 -8.82 1.24 8.94
CA PHE A 270 -7.55 0.53 9.06
C PHE A 270 -6.63 1.16 10.10
N GLU A 271 -6.50 2.49 10.12
CA GLU A 271 -5.72 3.19 11.15
C GLU A 271 -6.24 2.91 12.56
N HIS A 272 -7.57 2.89 12.75
CA HIS A 272 -8.19 2.51 14.02
C HIS A 272 -7.87 1.06 14.41
N VAL A 273 -7.93 0.11 13.49
CA VAL A 273 -7.57 -1.29 13.74
C VAL A 273 -6.10 -1.41 14.14
N ILE A 274 -5.19 -0.74 13.43
CA ILE A 274 -3.75 -0.71 13.77
C ILE A 274 -3.52 -0.07 15.14
N LEU A 275 -4.22 1.00 15.48
CA LEU A 275 -4.13 1.64 16.80
C LEU A 275 -4.58 0.67 17.91
N ILE A 276 -5.72 0.00 17.73
CA ILE A 276 -6.23 -0.99 18.69
C ILE A 276 -5.20 -2.12 18.88
N ILE A 277 -4.71 -2.71 17.79
CA ILE A 277 -3.70 -3.79 17.83
C ILE A 277 -2.43 -3.29 18.54
N SER A 278 -1.98 -2.07 18.25
CA SER A 278 -0.78 -1.48 18.84
C SER A 278 -0.93 -1.26 20.35
N VAL A 279 -2.08 -0.76 20.80
CA VAL A 279 -2.36 -0.54 22.23
C VAL A 279 -2.44 -1.86 22.99
N PHE A 280 -3.19 -2.85 22.48
CA PHE A 280 -3.29 -4.16 23.12
C PHE A 280 -1.95 -4.89 23.15
N SER A 281 -1.25 -4.93 22.02
CA SER A 281 0.07 -5.56 21.92
C SER A 281 1.09 -4.86 22.83
N GLY A 282 1.09 -3.52 22.86
CA GLY A 282 1.95 -2.73 23.75
C GLY A 282 1.67 -3.02 25.22
N GLY A 283 0.41 -3.08 25.62
CA GLY A 283 0.01 -3.45 26.97
C GLY A 283 0.46 -4.86 27.37
N PHE A 284 0.28 -5.82 26.46
CA PHE A 284 0.71 -7.21 26.68
C PHE A 284 2.24 -7.33 26.77
N ILE A 285 2.97 -6.64 25.89
CA ILE A 285 4.44 -6.56 25.93
C ILE A 285 4.91 -5.95 27.26
N ALA A 286 4.28 -4.85 27.71
CA ALA A 286 4.62 -4.20 28.98
C ALA A 286 4.42 -5.14 30.16
N LEU A 287 3.31 -5.87 30.21
CA LEU A 287 3.00 -6.84 31.26
C LEU A 287 4.01 -7.99 31.29
N ILE A 288 4.31 -8.61 30.14
CA ILE A 288 5.32 -9.68 30.06
C ILE A 288 6.71 -9.13 30.45
N THR A 289 7.06 -7.92 30.00
CA THR A 289 8.34 -7.29 30.36
C THR A 289 8.44 -7.09 31.88
N LEU A 290 7.37 -6.65 32.52
CA LEU A 290 7.33 -6.47 33.97
C LEU A 290 7.53 -7.79 34.73
N ILE A 291 6.88 -8.87 34.27
CA ILE A 291 7.06 -10.22 34.82
C ILE A 291 8.51 -10.69 34.63
N CYS A 292 9.08 -10.49 33.43
CA CYS A 292 10.47 -10.85 33.14
C CYS A 292 11.47 -10.05 33.99
N VAL A 293 11.24 -8.76 34.21
CA VAL A 293 12.06 -7.90 35.07
C VAL A 293 11.97 -8.38 36.51
N ALA A 294 10.78 -8.71 37.03
CA ALA A 294 10.61 -9.23 38.39
C ALA A 294 11.34 -10.58 38.59
N ASN A 295 11.22 -11.49 37.62
CA ASN A 295 11.93 -12.77 37.63
C ASN A 295 13.45 -12.60 37.57
N MET A 296 13.95 -11.71 36.70
CA MET A 296 15.37 -11.38 36.58
C MET A 296 15.89 -10.78 37.89
N PHE A 297 15.13 -9.86 38.45
CA PHE A 297 15.46 -9.23 39.75
C PHE A 297 15.60 -10.27 40.87
N ASN A 298 14.63 -11.20 40.97
CA ASN A 298 14.68 -12.28 41.97
C ASN A 298 15.90 -13.20 41.73
N THR A 299 16.14 -13.62 40.50
CA THR A 299 17.28 -14.49 40.14
C THR A 299 18.61 -13.85 40.43
N ILE A 300 18.82 -12.57 40.05
CA ILE A 300 20.06 -11.85 40.29
C ILE A 300 20.26 -11.59 41.80
N SER A 301 19.19 -11.17 42.50
CA SER A 301 19.27 -10.97 43.96
C SER A 301 19.67 -12.23 44.70
N THR A 302 19.05 -13.36 44.37
CA THR A 302 19.35 -14.66 44.99
C THR A 302 20.77 -15.12 44.65
N SER A 303 21.18 -15.00 43.38
CA SER A 303 22.55 -15.34 42.96
C SER A 303 23.61 -14.51 43.72
N MET A 304 23.35 -13.20 43.89
CA MET A 304 24.26 -12.32 44.63
C MET A 304 24.32 -12.66 46.11
N VAL A 305 23.20 -13.06 46.75
CA VAL A 305 23.19 -13.51 48.15
C VAL A 305 23.96 -14.81 48.30
N LEU A 306 23.77 -15.79 47.44
CA LEU A 306 24.51 -17.06 47.47
C LEU A 306 26.01 -16.88 47.31
N ARG A 307 26.44 -15.88 46.55
CA ARG A 307 27.85 -15.54 46.31
C ARG A 307 28.42 -14.51 47.33
N GLN A 308 27.64 -14.13 48.33
CA GLN A 308 28.04 -13.13 49.32
C GLN A 308 29.35 -13.50 50.03
N ARG A 309 29.56 -14.79 50.32
CA ARG A 309 30.77 -15.32 50.94
C ARG A 309 32.01 -15.15 50.04
N GLU A 310 31.88 -15.43 48.74
CA GLU A 310 32.95 -15.21 47.74
C GLU A 310 33.34 -13.72 47.71
N PHE A 311 32.34 -12.82 47.72
CA PHE A 311 32.58 -11.37 47.72
C PHE A 311 33.25 -10.89 49.01
N ALA A 312 32.88 -11.45 50.17
CA ALA A 312 33.50 -11.16 51.44
C ALA A 312 34.98 -11.62 51.47
N MET A 313 35.28 -12.81 50.95
CA MET A 313 36.68 -13.28 50.82
C MET A 313 37.51 -12.38 49.90
N LEU A 314 36.99 -11.93 48.77
CA LEU A 314 37.68 -11.01 47.85
C LEU A 314 37.97 -9.66 48.51
N GLN A 315 37.06 -9.17 49.37
CA GLN A 315 37.28 -7.93 50.11
C GLN A 315 38.28 -8.09 51.21
N SER A 316 38.32 -9.25 51.89
CA SER A 316 39.34 -9.54 52.93
C SER A 316 40.77 -9.64 52.36
N VAL A 317 40.92 -10.04 51.10
CA VAL A 317 42.21 -10.08 50.38
C VAL A 317 42.59 -8.72 49.77
N GLY A 318 41.78 -7.65 50.03
CA GLY A 318 42.13 -6.27 49.65
C GLY A 318 41.40 -5.70 48.45
N MET A 319 40.30 -6.31 48.00
CA MET A 319 39.48 -5.71 46.95
C MET A 319 38.86 -4.39 47.39
N THR A 320 39.15 -3.33 46.66
CA THR A 320 38.59 -2.01 46.96
C THR A 320 37.11 -1.92 46.55
N PRO A 321 36.32 -1.01 47.18
CA PRO A 321 34.93 -0.79 46.79
C PRO A 321 34.75 -0.31 45.31
N LYS A 322 35.80 0.29 44.73
CA LYS A 322 35.84 0.65 43.30
C LYS A 322 36.04 -0.58 42.44
N GLY A 323 36.91 -1.52 42.85
CA GLY A 323 37.14 -2.80 42.20
C GLY A 323 35.88 -3.67 42.16
N PHE A 324 35.16 -3.77 43.31
CA PHE A 324 33.89 -4.49 43.39
C PHE A 324 32.83 -3.93 42.41
N ARG A 325 32.66 -2.61 42.38
CA ARG A 325 31.71 -1.98 41.41
C ARG A 325 32.08 -2.24 39.97
N LYS A 326 33.37 -2.24 39.64
CA LYS A 326 33.86 -2.55 38.27
C LYS A 326 33.56 -3.99 37.90
N MET A 327 33.77 -4.93 38.80
CA MET A 327 33.48 -6.33 38.63
C MET A 327 31.97 -6.55 38.36
N VAL A 328 31.08 -5.98 39.18
CA VAL A 328 29.64 -6.07 39.03
C VAL A 328 29.17 -5.49 37.68
N ARG A 329 29.78 -4.37 37.23
CA ARG A 329 29.46 -3.79 35.91
C ARG A 329 29.82 -4.73 34.76
N PHE A 330 31.01 -5.36 34.82
CA PHE A 330 31.40 -6.31 33.77
C PHE A 330 30.53 -7.57 33.77
N GLU A 331 30.17 -8.06 34.94
CA GLU A 331 29.24 -9.18 35.08
C GLU A 331 27.86 -8.85 34.51
N SER A 332 27.32 -7.63 34.79
CA SER A 332 26.08 -7.14 34.20
C SER A 332 26.14 -7.08 32.67
N LEU A 333 27.23 -6.52 32.15
CA LEU A 333 27.44 -6.43 30.71
C LEU A 333 27.48 -7.81 30.04
N PHE A 334 28.15 -8.76 30.69
CA PHE A 334 28.24 -10.14 30.19
C PHE A 334 26.88 -10.81 30.16
N TYR A 335 26.05 -10.66 31.21
CA TYR A 335 24.67 -11.17 31.22
C TYR A 335 23.82 -10.52 30.14
N ALA A 336 23.91 -9.21 29.96
CA ALA A 336 23.17 -8.50 28.92
C ALA A 336 23.58 -8.95 27.51
N LEU A 337 24.89 -9.05 27.25
CA LEU A 337 25.42 -9.53 25.97
C LEU A 337 24.99 -11.00 25.69
N LYS A 338 25.03 -11.87 26.69
CA LYS A 338 24.57 -13.25 26.56
C LYS A 338 23.07 -13.31 26.23
N THR A 339 22.26 -12.49 26.87
CA THR A 339 20.81 -12.39 26.60
C THR A 339 20.55 -11.93 25.18
N LEU A 340 21.29 -10.91 24.70
CA LEU A 340 21.17 -10.40 23.33
C LEU A 340 21.64 -11.46 22.30
N LEU A 341 22.75 -12.15 22.58
CA LEU A 341 23.34 -13.18 21.72
C LEU A 341 22.36 -14.33 21.42
N TYR A 342 21.53 -14.71 22.37
CA TYR A 342 20.51 -15.75 22.16
C TYR A 342 19.17 -15.18 21.71
N GLY A 343 18.78 -14.03 22.26
CA GLY A 343 17.46 -13.44 22.01
C GLY A 343 17.31 -12.83 20.62
N LEU A 344 18.35 -12.17 20.08
CA LEU A 344 18.27 -11.55 18.76
C LEU A 344 18.18 -12.59 17.63
N PRO A 345 19.06 -13.62 17.54
CA PRO A 345 18.91 -14.61 16.46
C PRO A 345 17.57 -15.31 16.47
N PHE A 346 17.02 -15.63 17.65
CA PHE A 346 15.71 -16.24 17.76
C PHE A 346 14.59 -15.30 17.26
N SER A 347 14.69 -13.98 17.57
CA SER A 347 13.75 -12.99 17.03
C SER A 347 13.84 -12.89 15.50
N PHE A 348 15.05 -12.92 14.93
CA PHE A 348 15.24 -12.90 13.48
C PHE A 348 14.64 -14.13 12.79
N VAL A 349 14.76 -15.30 13.39
CA VAL A 349 14.14 -16.53 12.85
C VAL A 349 12.61 -16.37 12.80
N ILE A 350 11.99 -15.83 13.86
CA ILE A 350 10.55 -15.61 13.88
C ILE A 350 10.14 -14.54 12.85
N MET A 351 10.91 -13.44 12.75
CA MET A 351 10.65 -12.40 11.74
C MET A 351 10.75 -12.97 10.31
N ALA A 352 11.75 -13.81 10.04
CA ALA A 352 11.89 -14.48 8.76
C ALA A 352 10.72 -15.44 8.47
N LEU A 353 10.23 -16.16 9.47
CA LEU A 353 9.05 -17.03 9.32
C LEU A 353 7.78 -16.20 9.05
N LEU A 354 7.60 -15.06 9.72
CA LEU A 354 6.49 -14.13 9.45
C LEU A 354 6.57 -13.58 8.03
N GLN A 355 7.76 -13.16 7.58
CA GLN A 355 7.99 -12.71 6.22
C GLN A 355 7.67 -13.80 5.19
N LEU A 356 8.08 -15.05 5.44
CA LEU A 356 7.75 -16.17 4.55
C LEU A 356 6.26 -16.49 4.51
N ALA A 357 5.55 -16.30 5.62
CA ALA A 357 4.11 -16.57 5.72
C ALA A 357 3.26 -15.48 5.10
N LEU A 358 3.58 -14.21 5.37
CA LEU A 358 2.78 -13.04 4.96
C LEU A 358 3.36 -12.33 3.75
N GLY A 359 4.68 -12.19 3.66
CA GLY A 359 5.35 -11.47 2.59
C GLY A 359 5.16 -12.11 1.21
N ARG A 360 4.98 -13.44 1.14
CA ARG A 360 4.66 -14.14 -0.12
C ARG A 360 3.25 -13.83 -0.63
N SER A 361 2.31 -13.56 0.26
CA SER A 361 0.93 -13.24 -0.12
C SER A 361 0.77 -11.78 -0.59
N PHE A 362 1.56 -10.87 -0.02
CA PHE A 362 1.45 -9.43 -0.26
C PHE A 362 2.66 -8.83 -0.99
N ASP A 363 3.68 -9.65 -1.35
CA ASP A 363 4.89 -9.21 -2.06
C ASP A 363 5.66 -8.06 -1.39
N ILE A 364 5.70 -8.08 -0.06
CA ILE A 364 6.32 -7.02 0.73
C ILE A 364 7.83 -7.28 0.85
N PRO A 365 8.70 -6.33 0.51
CA PRO A 365 10.14 -6.47 0.73
C PRO A 365 10.46 -6.52 2.22
N PHE A 366 11.45 -7.31 2.61
CA PHE A 366 11.89 -7.39 3.99
C PHE A 366 12.48 -6.04 4.44
N GLN A 367 11.81 -5.39 5.39
CA GLN A 367 12.26 -4.13 5.98
C GLN A 367 12.62 -4.35 7.45
N MET A 368 13.88 -4.06 7.77
CA MET A 368 14.38 -4.21 9.13
C MET A 368 13.86 -3.11 10.06
N PRO A 369 13.20 -3.42 11.20
CA PRO A 369 12.74 -2.42 12.15
C PRO A 369 13.90 -1.90 13.03
N TRP A 370 14.78 -1.08 12.45
CA TRP A 370 15.99 -0.58 13.13
C TRP A 370 15.73 0.14 14.45
N LEU A 371 14.66 0.95 14.51
CA LEU A 371 14.29 1.67 15.73
C LEU A 371 13.91 0.71 16.86
N ALA A 372 13.09 -0.31 16.54
CA ALA A 372 12.68 -1.33 17.50
C ALA A 372 13.89 -2.14 18.00
N LEU A 373 14.82 -2.47 17.10
CA LEU A 373 16.07 -3.15 17.45
C LEU A 373 16.91 -2.34 18.43
N LEU A 374 17.09 -1.05 18.18
CA LEU A 374 17.81 -0.15 19.09
C LEU A 374 17.12 -0.05 20.44
N CYS A 375 15.79 0.07 20.47
CA CYS A 375 15.01 0.10 21.71
C CYS A 375 15.18 -1.19 22.55
N VAL A 376 15.19 -2.36 21.90
CA VAL A 376 15.40 -3.65 22.56
C VAL A 376 16.81 -3.73 23.16
N VAL A 377 17.83 -3.39 22.39
CA VAL A 377 19.22 -3.42 22.87
C VAL A 377 19.42 -2.49 24.06
N ALA A 378 18.96 -1.23 23.93
CA ALA A 378 19.02 -0.25 25.01
C ALA A 378 18.22 -0.67 26.25
N GLY A 379 17.01 -1.22 26.05
CA GLY A 379 16.15 -1.71 27.11
C GLY A 379 16.78 -2.87 27.89
N VAL A 380 17.33 -3.86 27.22
CA VAL A 380 18.03 -4.99 27.88
C VAL A 380 19.23 -4.51 28.68
N LEU A 381 20.06 -3.63 28.11
CA LEU A 381 21.21 -3.06 28.81
C LEU A 381 20.78 -2.28 30.05
N ALA A 382 19.74 -1.46 29.95
CA ALA A 382 19.18 -0.68 31.04
C ALA A 382 18.61 -1.57 32.15
N ILE A 383 17.77 -2.54 31.83
CA ILE A 383 17.11 -3.44 32.79
C ILE A 383 18.16 -4.26 33.56
N VAL A 384 19.06 -4.92 32.83
CA VAL A 384 20.12 -5.74 33.47
C VAL A 384 21.03 -4.87 34.32
N GLY A 385 21.46 -3.71 33.82
CA GLY A 385 22.32 -2.78 34.55
C GLY A 385 21.67 -2.25 35.83
N LEU A 386 20.41 -1.80 35.75
CA LEU A 386 19.66 -1.31 36.92
C LEU A 386 19.43 -2.40 37.96
N THR A 387 19.05 -3.61 37.53
CA THR A 387 18.82 -4.75 38.43
C THR A 387 20.10 -5.12 39.19
N MET A 388 21.23 -5.17 38.48
CA MET A 388 22.52 -5.51 39.08
C MET A 388 23.04 -4.43 40.03
N LEU A 389 22.86 -3.14 39.68
CA LEU A 389 23.20 -2.02 40.56
C LEU A 389 22.39 -2.05 41.84
N TYR A 390 21.08 -2.32 41.74
CA TYR A 390 20.22 -2.44 42.93
C TYR A 390 20.62 -3.63 43.80
N ALA A 391 20.84 -4.81 43.24
CA ALA A 391 21.27 -6.00 43.97
C ALA A 391 22.60 -5.77 44.71
N SER A 392 23.54 -5.13 44.02
CA SER A 392 24.83 -4.78 44.63
C SER A 392 24.74 -3.74 45.75
N ALA A 393 23.82 -2.76 45.65
CA ALA A 393 23.55 -1.77 46.67
C ALA A 393 22.90 -2.39 47.92
N LYS A 394 22.01 -3.37 47.74
CA LYS A 394 21.36 -4.13 48.82
C LYS A 394 22.38 -4.95 49.62
N LEU A 395 23.36 -5.58 48.97
CA LEU A 395 24.43 -6.32 49.61
C LEU A 395 25.32 -5.43 50.47
N LYS A 396 25.55 -4.18 50.09
CA LYS A 396 26.34 -3.23 50.89
C LYS A 396 25.68 -2.78 52.21
N LYS A 397 24.34 -2.79 52.26
CA LYS A 397 23.58 -2.40 53.46
C LYS A 397 23.55 -3.53 54.52
N GLY A 398 23.69 -4.80 54.10
CA GLY A 398 23.89 -5.90 55.02
C GLY A 398 25.36 -5.91 55.52
N ASN A 399 25.59 -5.83 56.85
CA ASN A 399 26.94 -5.90 57.44
C ASN A 399 27.61 -7.20 56.99
N MET A 400 28.49 -7.15 55.96
CA MET A 400 29.26 -8.29 55.48
C MET A 400 30.12 -8.95 56.56
N ILE A 401 30.49 -8.17 57.61
CA ILE A 401 31.27 -8.64 58.75
C ILE A 401 30.47 -9.57 59.65
N ASP A 402 29.13 -9.33 59.78
CA ASP A 402 28.26 -10.19 60.61
C ASP A 402 28.00 -11.54 59.97
N THR A 403 28.02 -11.63 58.61
CA THR A 403 27.84 -12.90 57.89
C THR A 403 29.02 -13.88 58.07
N LEU A 404 30.24 -13.35 58.26
CA LEU A 404 31.43 -14.16 58.56
C LEU A 404 31.49 -14.57 60.06
N LYS A 405 30.80 -13.84 60.94
CA LYS A 405 30.83 -14.03 62.39
C LYS A 405 29.76 -15.01 62.91
N ASN A 406 28.60 -15.12 62.19
CA ASN A 406 27.48 -15.95 62.61
C ASN A 406 27.59 -17.44 62.25
N GLU A 407 28.69 -17.94 61.69
CA GLU A 407 28.91 -19.35 61.38
C GLU A 407 29.89 -20.08 62.35
N ASN A 408 30.24 -19.45 63.48
CA ASN A 408 31.05 -20.11 64.51
C ASN A 408 30.22 -20.43 65.78
N ILE A 409 28.92 -20.74 65.65
CA ILE A 409 28.12 -21.37 66.69
C ILE A 409 27.48 -22.66 66.12
#